data_d54a1eedc673f0e1a2250f53b204d39f
#
_entry.id   d54a1eedc673f0e1a2250f53b204d39f
#
_cell.length_a   1.000
_cell.length_b   1.000
_cell.length_c   1.000
_cell.angle_alpha   90.00
_cell.angle_beta   90.00
_cell.angle_gamma   90.00
#
_symmetry.space_group_name_H-M   'P 1'
#
loop_
_entity.id
_entity.type
_entity.pdbx_description
1 polymer ?
#
loop_
_entity_poly.entity_id
_entity_poly.type
_entity_poly.pdbx_seq_one_letter_code
_entity_poly.pdbx_strand_id
1 'polypeptide(L)'
;MILTALESGVAEYDGELVQQPKVEIRPRPFKSFRGRTYAAAISPESARIMAEMGVGLLIIPQKPWAAVEKELAEYRQSYQEATGAQAPPPIVSGWTFVDEDAGRAEEIGRKYIAKYFDSIVQHYEFDQPHLKDTPGYEHHGLMYDRLVAPGGLEAMEEFFVGLQIYGTPEQVFEKIVDLQDRTYMDAYTGVFSYAGMPIEQAERSMKLFARDVIPELKKLPPVFDRLTPPA
;
A
#
# COMPACT_ATOMS: atom_id res chain seq x y z
N MET A 1 20.47 5.59 -9.34
CA MET A 1 20.11 6.34 -10.58
C MET A 1 18.87 7.21 -10.40
N ILE A 2 17.65 6.68 -10.20
CA ILE A 2 16.38 7.45 -10.24
C ILE A 2 16.37 8.62 -9.24
N LEU A 3 16.68 8.41 -7.97
CA LEU A 3 16.66 9.46 -6.96
C LEU A 3 17.65 10.59 -7.27
N THR A 4 18.86 10.25 -7.72
CA THR A 4 19.86 11.23 -8.15
C THR A 4 19.37 12.04 -9.35
N ALA A 5 18.74 11.37 -10.32
CA ALA A 5 18.21 12.00 -11.51
C ALA A 5 17.05 12.97 -11.20
N LEU A 6 16.19 12.63 -10.26
CA LEU A 6 15.08 13.49 -9.80
C LEU A 6 15.61 14.76 -9.08
N GLU A 7 16.78 14.72 -8.46
CA GLU A 7 17.39 15.90 -7.82
C GLU A 7 18.19 16.74 -8.82
N SER A 8 19.01 16.11 -9.68
CA SER A 8 19.90 16.80 -10.60
C SER A 8 19.24 17.27 -11.92
N GLY A 9 18.15 16.61 -12.31
CA GLY A 9 17.54 16.76 -13.63
C GLY A 9 18.28 15.99 -14.73
N VAL A 10 19.24 15.12 -14.38
CA VAL A 10 20.02 14.35 -15.32
C VAL A 10 20.05 12.89 -14.88
N ALA A 11 19.69 11.99 -15.77
CA ALA A 11 19.84 10.56 -15.58
C ALA A 11 21.14 10.08 -16.26
N GLU A 12 22.01 9.40 -15.52
CA GLU A 12 23.21 8.76 -15.99
C GLU A 12 23.54 7.61 -15.02
N TYR A 13 23.85 6.44 -15.54
CA TYR A 13 24.21 5.30 -14.73
C TYR A 13 25.01 4.27 -15.54
N ASP A 14 26.13 3.86 -15.01
CA ASP A 14 26.95 2.79 -15.58
C ASP A 14 27.10 1.69 -14.52
N GLY A 15 26.24 0.69 -14.58
CA GLY A 15 26.19 -0.45 -13.68
C GLY A 15 26.23 -1.77 -14.44
N GLU A 16 26.48 -2.85 -13.70
CA GLU A 16 26.59 -4.19 -14.27
C GLU A 16 25.32 -4.67 -14.97
N LEU A 17 24.15 -4.42 -14.34
CA LEU A 17 22.85 -4.88 -14.83
C LEU A 17 22.11 -3.84 -15.68
N VAL A 18 22.39 -2.56 -15.48
CA VAL A 18 21.70 -1.45 -16.17
C VAL A 18 22.73 -0.41 -16.56
N GLN A 19 22.67 0.02 -17.81
CA GLN A 19 23.45 1.13 -18.34
C GLN A 19 22.51 2.19 -18.89
N GLN A 20 22.65 3.43 -18.42
CA GLN A 20 21.88 4.57 -18.87
C GLN A 20 22.81 5.69 -19.31
N PRO A 21 22.92 5.95 -20.62
CA PRO A 21 23.68 7.11 -21.12
C PRO A 21 23.11 8.41 -20.57
N LYS A 22 23.95 9.41 -20.45
CA LYS A 22 23.57 10.72 -19.93
C LYS A 22 22.42 11.33 -20.73
N VAL A 23 21.31 11.63 -20.05
CA VAL A 23 20.13 12.26 -20.62
C VAL A 23 19.51 13.25 -19.64
N GLU A 24 19.00 14.37 -20.14
CA GLU A 24 18.24 15.33 -19.34
C GLU A 24 16.80 14.85 -19.15
N ILE A 25 16.28 14.95 -17.92
CA ILE A 25 14.87 14.71 -17.62
C ILE A 25 14.06 15.92 -18.06
N ARG A 26 13.02 15.69 -18.83
CA ARG A 26 12.12 16.74 -19.33
C ARG A 26 10.65 16.38 -19.06
N PRO A 27 9.84 17.27 -18.42
CA PRO A 27 10.27 18.56 -17.89
C PRO A 27 11.27 18.41 -16.74
N ARG A 28 12.14 19.41 -16.56
CA ARG A 28 13.10 19.41 -15.46
C ARG A 28 12.35 19.46 -14.12
N PRO A 29 12.77 18.72 -13.08
CA PRO A 29 12.15 18.78 -11.76
C PRO A 29 12.06 20.23 -11.25
N PHE A 30 10.85 20.67 -10.92
CA PHE A 30 10.62 22.05 -10.46
C PHE A 30 11.14 22.29 -9.04
N LYS A 31 11.09 21.25 -8.19
CA LYS A 31 11.59 21.25 -6.81
C LYS A 31 12.05 19.85 -6.42
N SER A 32 12.87 19.77 -5.36
CA SER A 32 13.36 18.50 -4.81
C SER A 32 12.24 17.49 -4.55
N PHE A 33 12.50 16.23 -4.85
CA PHE A 33 11.64 15.09 -4.51
C PHE A 33 12.02 14.43 -3.16
N ARG A 34 13.07 14.93 -2.50
CA ARG A 34 13.51 14.41 -1.22
C ARG A 34 12.37 14.46 -0.18
N GLY A 35 12.13 13.38 0.53
CA GLY A 35 11.03 13.23 1.49
C GLY A 35 9.63 13.12 0.87
N ARG A 36 9.53 13.03 -0.48
CA ARG A 36 8.27 12.90 -1.22
C ARG A 36 8.27 11.73 -2.20
N THR A 37 9.25 10.86 -2.08
CA THR A 37 9.36 9.64 -2.88
C THR A 37 8.91 8.47 -2.03
N TYR A 38 8.01 7.67 -2.58
CA TYR A 38 7.44 6.50 -1.93
C TYR A 38 7.58 5.26 -2.81
N ALA A 39 7.75 4.10 -2.19
CA ALA A 39 7.80 2.83 -2.88
C ALA A 39 6.95 1.79 -2.14
N ALA A 40 6.33 0.89 -2.89
CA ALA A 40 5.72 -0.30 -2.33
C ALA A 40 6.83 -1.26 -1.87
N ALA A 41 6.79 -1.67 -0.61
CA ALA A 41 7.70 -2.66 -0.05
C ALA A 41 6.91 -3.64 0.82
N ILE A 42 6.88 -4.90 0.39
CA ILE A 42 6.06 -5.94 1.03
C ILE A 42 6.91 -6.78 1.99
N SER A 43 8.19 -7.04 1.68
CA SER A 43 9.08 -7.79 2.55
C SER A 43 9.83 -6.88 3.53
N PRO A 44 10.20 -7.37 4.73
CA PRO A 44 11.03 -6.63 5.68
C PRO A 44 12.37 -6.16 5.08
N GLU A 45 12.98 -6.98 4.23
CA GLU A 45 14.21 -6.63 3.53
C GLU A 45 14.01 -5.44 2.59
N SER A 46 12.94 -5.45 1.78
CA SER A 46 12.62 -4.33 0.89
C SER A 46 12.34 -3.05 1.68
N ALA A 47 11.64 -3.14 2.81
CA ALA A 47 11.38 -1.98 3.67
C ALA A 47 12.68 -1.39 4.24
N ARG A 48 13.64 -2.24 4.66
CA ARG A 48 14.96 -1.80 5.12
C ARG A 48 15.75 -1.09 4.01
N ILE A 49 15.77 -1.65 2.79
CA ILE A 49 16.42 -1.00 1.64
C ILE A 49 15.80 0.38 1.36
N MET A 50 14.47 0.49 1.41
CA MET A 50 13.79 1.79 1.25
C MET A 50 14.17 2.77 2.35
N ALA A 51 14.29 2.33 3.60
CA ALA A 51 14.75 3.14 4.72
C ALA A 51 16.17 3.68 4.47
N GLU A 52 17.10 2.82 4.11
CA GLU A 52 18.50 3.18 3.80
C GLU A 52 18.61 4.19 2.63
N MET A 53 17.67 4.14 1.68
CA MET A 53 17.60 5.06 0.55
C MET A 53 16.86 6.37 0.86
N GLY A 54 16.29 6.53 2.05
CA GLY A 54 15.48 7.70 2.41
C GLY A 54 14.14 7.78 1.65
N VAL A 55 13.54 6.63 1.31
CA VAL A 55 12.29 6.49 0.54
C VAL A 55 11.16 6.12 1.50
N GLY A 56 10.01 6.82 1.40
CA GLY A 56 8.80 6.52 2.14
C GLY A 56 8.12 5.21 1.69
N LEU A 57 7.28 4.65 2.53
CA LEU A 57 6.57 3.40 2.23
C LEU A 57 5.14 3.63 1.75
N LEU A 58 4.75 2.92 0.70
CA LEU A 58 3.37 2.70 0.30
C LEU A 58 2.99 1.28 0.75
N ILE A 59 2.00 1.19 1.62
CA ILE A 59 1.53 -0.05 2.22
C ILE A 59 0.35 -0.58 1.39
N ILE A 60 0.49 -1.82 0.92
CA ILE A 60 -0.59 -2.58 0.29
C ILE A 60 -1.05 -3.64 1.30
N PRO A 61 -2.34 -3.68 1.71
CA PRO A 61 -2.81 -4.59 2.76
C PRO A 61 -2.77 -6.05 2.29
N GLN A 62 -1.82 -6.82 2.80
CA GLN A 62 -1.64 -8.24 2.50
C GLN A 62 -1.24 -9.06 3.73
N LYS A 63 -1.07 -8.41 4.88
CA LYS A 63 -0.63 -9.00 6.14
C LYS A 63 -1.53 -8.55 7.27
N PRO A 64 -1.58 -9.30 8.40
CA PRO A 64 -2.23 -8.81 9.62
C PRO A 64 -1.65 -7.46 10.04
N TRP A 65 -2.51 -6.52 10.41
CA TRP A 65 -2.09 -5.17 10.78
C TRP A 65 -1.06 -5.15 11.92
N ALA A 66 -1.15 -6.06 12.89
CA ALA A 66 -0.14 -6.18 13.95
C ALA A 66 1.28 -6.48 13.39
N ALA A 67 1.39 -7.23 12.30
CA ALA A 67 2.67 -7.45 11.63
C ALA A 67 3.15 -6.19 10.90
N VAL A 68 2.24 -5.47 10.25
CA VAL A 68 2.54 -4.19 9.58
C VAL A 68 3.02 -3.14 10.58
N GLU A 69 2.37 -3.02 11.74
CA GLU A 69 2.75 -2.11 12.83
C GLU A 69 4.21 -2.36 13.29
N LYS A 70 4.57 -3.64 13.49
CA LYS A 70 5.94 -4.03 13.86
C LYS A 70 6.94 -3.68 12.75
N GLU A 71 6.66 -4.04 11.51
CA GLU A 71 7.52 -3.74 10.37
C GLU A 71 7.71 -2.23 10.16
N LEU A 72 6.66 -1.43 10.39
CA LEU A 72 6.75 0.03 10.35
C LEU A 72 7.62 0.60 11.48
N ALA A 73 7.61 0.00 12.67
CA ALA A 73 8.49 0.42 13.76
C ALA A 73 9.96 0.15 13.41
N GLU A 74 10.27 -1.03 12.87
CA GLU A 74 11.61 -1.41 12.41
C GLU A 74 12.07 -0.51 11.24
N TYR A 75 11.19 -0.22 10.28
CA TYR A 75 11.47 0.71 9.19
C TYR A 75 11.81 2.12 9.69
N ARG A 76 11.03 2.68 10.64
CA ARG A 76 11.28 4.01 11.18
C ARG A 76 12.64 4.10 11.87
N GLN A 77 13.01 3.06 12.61
CA GLN A 77 14.32 2.98 13.25
C GLN A 77 15.44 2.96 12.19
N SER A 78 15.36 2.07 11.19
CA SER A 78 16.34 1.96 10.13
C SER A 78 16.46 3.26 9.32
N TYR A 79 15.34 3.94 9.07
CA TYR A 79 15.31 5.23 8.36
C TYR A 79 16.04 6.32 9.17
N GLN A 80 15.79 6.40 10.47
CA GLN A 80 16.45 7.36 11.35
C GLN A 80 17.96 7.08 11.43
N GLU A 81 18.37 5.83 11.54
CA GLU A 81 19.78 5.43 11.59
C GLU A 81 20.50 5.78 10.28
N ALA A 82 19.88 5.53 9.13
CA ALA A 82 20.48 5.76 7.83
C ALA A 82 20.52 7.24 7.40
N THR A 83 19.49 8.02 7.74
CA THR A 83 19.32 9.39 7.22
C THR A 83 19.52 10.48 8.25
N GLY A 84 19.49 10.15 9.54
CA GLY A 84 19.47 11.13 10.64
C GLY A 84 18.16 11.90 10.77
N ALA A 85 17.12 11.54 9.99
CA ALA A 85 15.83 12.22 9.94
C ALA A 85 14.69 11.28 10.31
N GLN A 86 13.56 11.85 10.73
CA GLN A 86 12.34 11.09 10.96
C GLN A 86 11.79 10.56 9.63
N ALA A 87 11.34 9.30 9.61
CA ALA A 87 10.71 8.70 8.46
C ALA A 87 9.39 9.43 8.11
N PRO A 88 9.09 9.65 6.82
CA PRO A 88 7.80 10.20 6.44
C PRO A 88 6.67 9.23 6.83
N PRO A 89 5.47 9.74 7.17
CA PRO A 89 4.30 8.90 7.36
C PRO A 89 4.04 8.02 6.13
N PRO A 90 3.64 6.76 6.30
CA PRO A 90 3.36 5.91 5.15
C PRO A 90 2.09 6.35 4.41
N ILE A 91 1.99 5.97 3.15
CA ILE A 91 0.73 5.99 2.39
C ILE A 91 0.15 4.58 2.48
N VAL A 92 -1.11 4.45 2.90
CA VAL A 92 -1.81 3.15 2.88
C VAL A 92 -2.78 3.13 1.73
N SER A 93 -2.75 2.07 0.94
CA SER A 93 -3.74 1.83 -0.12
C SER A 93 -4.76 0.78 0.33
N GLY A 94 -5.92 0.70 -0.36
CA GLY A 94 -6.90 -0.34 -0.12
C GLY A 94 -7.96 -0.39 -1.21
N TRP A 95 -8.49 -1.59 -1.47
CA TRP A 95 -9.66 -1.76 -2.32
C TRP A 95 -10.86 -1.25 -1.55
N THR A 96 -11.54 -0.27 -2.15
CA THR A 96 -12.54 0.54 -1.46
C THR A 96 -13.89 0.42 -2.14
N PHE A 97 -14.94 0.20 -1.34
CA PHE A 97 -16.31 0.29 -1.82
C PHE A 97 -17.20 0.96 -0.77
N VAL A 98 -17.96 1.98 -1.19
CA VAL A 98 -18.84 2.75 -0.32
C VAL A 98 -20.27 2.71 -0.87
N ASP A 99 -21.21 2.39 -0.01
CA ASP A 99 -22.64 2.45 -0.32
C ASP A 99 -23.43 2.97 0.88
N GLU A 100 -24.55 3.64 0.64
CA GLU A 100 -25.45 4.15 1.70
C GLU A 100 -26.13 3.02 2.46
N ASP A 101 -26.36 1.88 1.81
CA ASP A 101 -26.92 0.67 2.39
C ASP A 101 -25.83 -0.30 2.83
N ALA A 102 -25.78 -0.61 4.14
CA ALA A 102 -24.76 -1.45 4.73
C ALA A 102 -24.75 -2.89 4.16
N GLY A 103 -25.93 -3.46 3.89
CA GLY A 103 -26.06 -4.81 3.33
C GLY A 103 -25.52 -4.86 1.90
N ARG A 104 -25.83 -3.85 1.09
CA ARG A 104 -25.33 -3.73 -0.28
C ARG A 104 -23.83 -3.43 -0.31
N ALA A 105 -23.35 -2.62 0.62
CA ALA A 105 -21.92 -2.35 0.77
C ALA A 105 -21.14 -3.63 1.08
N GLU A 106 -21.63 -4.44 1.98
CA GLU A 106 -21.07 -5.75 2.34
C GLU A 106 -21.09 -6.71 1.14
N GLU A 107 -22.26 -6.91 0.52
CA GLU A 107 -22.43 -7.84 -0.59
C GLU A 107 -21.54 -7.48 -1.78
N ILE A 108 -21.60 -6.24 -2.25
CA ILE A 108 -20.89 -5.81 -3.45
C ILE A 108 -19.38 -5.66 -3.16
N GLY A 109 -19.02 -5.06 -2.02
CA GLY A 109 -17.63 -4.90 -1.60
C GLY A 109 -16.93 -6.24 -1.55
N ARG A 110 -17.45 -7.19 -0.78
CA ARG A 110 -16.89 -8.54 -0.65
C ARG A 110 -16.78 -9.24 -2.01
N LYS A 111 -17.86 -9.23 -2.80
CA LYS A 111 -17.90 -9.90 -4.10
C LYS A 111 -16.76 -9.48 -5.02
N TYR A 112 -16.52 -8.20 -5.17
CA TYR A 112 -15.50 -7.71 -6.10
C TYR A 112 -14.09 -7.73 -5.51
N ILE A 113 -13.93 -7.58 -4.20
CA ILE A 113 -12.65 -7.73 -3.53
C ILE A 113 -12.19 -9.19 -3.58
N ALA A 114 -13.06 -10.16 -3.30
CA ALA A 114 -12.80 -11.58 -3.45
C ALA A 114 -12.39 -11.93 -4.89
N LYS A 115 -13.18 -11.48 -5.87
CA LYS A 115 -12.86 -11.68 -7.29
C LYS A 115 -11.54 -11.03 -7.71
N TYR A 116 -11.14 -9.93 -7.08
CA TYR A 116 -9.82 -9.35 -7.30
C TYR A 116 -8.72 -10.24 -6.72
N PHE A 117 -8.91 -10.80 -5.53
CA PHE A 117 -7.99 -11.76 -4.94
C PHE A 117 -7.79 -12.98 -5.83
N ASP A 118 -8.86 -13.57 -6.34
CA ASP A 118 -8.78 -14.68 -7.31
C ASP A 118 -7.95 -14.32 -8.53
N SER A 119 -8.13 -13.11 -9.06
CA SER A 119 -7.35 -12.65 -10.21
C SER A 119 -5.86 -12.49 -9.90
N ILE A 120 -5.50 -12.11 -8.67
CA ILE A 120 -4.10 -12.07 -8.22
C ILE A 120 -3.52 -13.47 -8.16
N VAL A 121 -4.23 -14.42 -7.53
CA VAL A 121 -3.78 -15.81 -7.42
C VAL A 121 -3.51 -16.40 -8.80
N GLN A 122 -4.44 -16.20 -9.74
CA GLN A 122 -4.30 -16.68 -11.12
C GLN A 122 -3.19 -15.97 -11.90
N HIS A 123 -3.07 -14.64 -11.76
CA HIS A 123 -2.12 -13.85 -12.54
C HIS A 123 -0.68 -14.08 -12.12
N TYR A 124 -0.44 -14.21 -10.82
CA TYR A 124 0.89 -14.47 -10.26
C TYR A 124 1.18 -15.96 -10.06
N GLU A 125 0.22 -16.82 -10.39
CA GLU A 125 0.34 -18.28 -10.21
C GLU A 125 0.74 -18.67 -8.78
N PHE A 126 0.14 -18.01 -7.78
CA PHE A 126 0.45 -18.25 -6.37
C PHE A 126 0.02 -19.65 -5.88
N ASP A 127 -0.84 -20.32 -6.63
CA ASP A 127 -1.24 -21.73 -6.47
C ASP A 127 -0.24 -22.72 -7.11
N GLN A 128 0.88 -22.22 -7.67
CA GLN A 128 1.95 -23.03 -8.26
C GLN A 128 3.24 -22.97 -7.42
N PRO A 129 4.04 -24.05 -7.38
CA PRO A 129 5.20 -24.14 -6.48
C PRO A 129 6.42 -23.33 -6.93
N HIS A 130 6.45 -22.77 -8.15
CA HIS A 130 7.64 -22.17 -8.77
C HIS A 130 8.27 -21.02 -7.95
N LEU A 131 7.45 -20.27 -7.18
CA LEU A 131 7.95 -19.17 -6.36
C LEU A 131 8.74 -19.63 -5.13
N LYS A 132 8.59 -20.90 -4.70
CA LYS A 132 9.35 -21.45 -3.57
C LYS A 132 10.84 -21.53 -3.84
N ASP A 133 11.19 -21.83 -5.08
CA ASP A 133 12.57 -22.09 -5.51
C ASP A 133 13.18 -20.87 -6.23
N THR A 134 12.44 -19.74 -6.29
CA THR A 134 12.91 -18.51 -6.94
C THR A 134 13.58 -17.61 -5.91
N PRO A 135 14.90 -17.34 -6.02
CA PRO A 135 15.60 -16.45 -5.09
C PRO A 135 14.95 -15.07 -4.98
N GLY A 136 14.72 -14.60 -3.75
CA GLY A 136 14.06 -13.33 -3.46
C GLY A 136 12.50 -13.39 -3.44
N TYR A 137 11.92 -14.56 -3.75
CA TYR A 137 10.47 -14.78 -3.73
C TYR A 137 10.01 -15.75 -2.63
N GLU A 138 10.88 -16.11 -1.70
CA GLU A 138 10.60 -17.09 -0.63
C GLU A 138 9.37 -16.70 0.20
N HIS A 139 9.16 -15.38 0.39
CA HIS A 139 7.98 -14.86 1.07
C HIS A 139 6.66 -15.23 0.34
N HIS A 140 6.69 -15.21 -1.00
CA HIS A 140 5.55 -15.61 -1.83
C HIS A 140 5.39 -17.14 -1.88
N GLY A 141 6.50 -17.89 -1.76
CA GLY A 141 6.46 -19.34 -1.63
C GLY A 141 5.66 -19.83 -0.42
N LEU A 142 5.66 -19.08 0.69
CA LEU A 142 4.83 -19.37 1.86
C LEU A 142 3.33 -19.21 1.57
N MET A 143 2.94 -18.40 0.61
CA MET A 143 1.56 -18.23 0.18
C MET A 143 1.03 -19.49 -0.51
N TYR A 144 1.86 -20.12 -1.34
CA TYR A 144 1.52 -21.38 -2.00
C TYR A 144 1.07 -22.44 -0.99
N ASP A 145 1.87 -22.69 0.06
CA ASP A 145 1.55 -23.73 1.05
C ASP A 145 0.21 -23.48 1.76
N ARG A 146 -0.13 -22.22 1.94
CA ARG A 146 -1.43 -21.83 2.54
C ARG A 146 -2.59 -22.00 1.56
N LEU A 147 -2.39 -21.62 0.30
CA LEU A 147 -3.43 -21.68 -0.75
C LEU A 147 -3.81 -23.11 -1.10
N VAL A 148 -2.84 -24.03 -1.18
CA VAL A 148 -3.10 -25.43 -1.55
C VAL A 148 -3.57 -26.29 -0.40
N ALA A 149 -3.52 -25.79 0.84
CA ALA A 149 -4.08 -26.50 2.00
C ALA A 149 -5.62 -26.65 1.86
N PRO A 150 -6.23 -27.71 2.42
CA PRO A 150 -7.69 -27.83 2.39
C PRO A 150 -8.39 -26.60 2.96
N GLY A 151 -9.26 -25.95 2.17
CA GLY A 151 -9.93 -24.69 2.53
C GLY A 151 -9.01 -23.47 2.55
N GLY A 152 -7.79 -23.59 2.04
CA GLY A 152 -6.79 -22.53 2.11
C GLY A 152 -7.12 -21.33 1.22
N LEU A 153 -7.65 -21.57 0.03
CA LEU A 153 -8.07 -20.49 -0.88
C LEU A 153 -9.16 -19.63 -0.24
N GLU A 154 -10.24 -20.24 0.26
CA GLU A 154 -11.34 -19.52 0.91
C GLU A 154 -10.87 -18.77 2.16
N ALA A 155 -10.00 -19.39 2.98
CA ALA A 155 -9.47 -18.74 4.18
C ALA A 155 -8.59 -17.52 3.85
N MET A 156 -7.79 -17.59 2.79
CA MET A 156 -6.94 -16.49 2.37
C MET A 156 -7.73 -15.38 1.67
N GLU A 157 -8.76 -15.75 0.89
CA GLU A 157 -9.70 -14.80 0.30
C GLU A 157 -10.41 -14.01 1.40
N GLU A 158 -10.99 -14.70 2.37
CA GLU A 158 -11.69 -14.11 3.52
C GLU A 158 -10.77 -13.18 4.32
N PHE A 159 -9.53 -13.62 4.57
CA PHE A 159 -8.52 -12.80 5.21
C PHE A 159 -8.21 -11.54 4.40
N PHE A 160 -8.00 -11.66 3.09
CA PHE A 160 -7.72 -10.53 2.22
C PHE A 160 -8.88 -9.53 2.18
N VAL A 161 -10.12 -10.03 2.04
CA VAL A 161 -11.34 -9.21 2.08
C VAL A 161 -11.44 -8.44 3.40
N GLY A 162 -11.15 -9.09 4.51
CA GLY A 162 -11.18 -8.49 5.85
C GLY A 162 -10.18 -7.35 6.08
N LEU A 163 -9.12 -7.26 5.25
CA LEU A 163 -8.16 -6.17 5.31
C LEU A 163 -8.62 -4.91 4.55
N GLN A 164 -9.67 -5.01 3.73
CA GLN A 164 -10.05 -3.96 2.80
C GLN A 164 -11.11 -3.00 3.39
N ILE A 165 -11.31 -1.89 2.71
CA ILE A 165 -12.13 -0.79 3.19
C ILE A 165 -13.45 -0.73 2.42
N TYR A 166 -14.51 -1.31 2.98
CA TYR A 166 -15.85 -1.23 2.42
C TYR A 166 -16.91 -1.08 3.52
N GLY A 167 -18.04 -0.47 3.20
CA GLY A 167 -19.11 -0.19 4.15
C GLY A 167 -19.90 1.06 3.81
N THR A 168 -20.70 1.52 4.77
CA THR A 168 -21.30 2.86 4.71
C THR A 168 -20.22 3.94 4.84
N PRO A 169 -20.52 5.20 4.49
CA PRO A 169 -19.57 6.31 4.70
C PRO A 169 -18.99 6.36 6.10
N GLU A 170 -19.81 6.16 7.15
CA GLU A 170 -19.39 6.13 8.55
C GLU A 170 -18.44 4.96 8.82
N GLN A 171 -18.82 3.74 8.39
CA GLN A 171 -17.98 2.55 8.57
C GLN A 171 -16.63 2.67 7.86
N VAL A 172 -16.62 3.24 6.65
CA VAL A 172 -15.40 3.49 5.88
C VAL A 172 -14.52 4.52 6.59
N PHE A 173 -15.12 5.60 7.10
CA PHE A 173 -14.40 6.60 7.90
C PHE A 173 -13.74 5.96 9.13
N GLU A 174 -14.50 5.22 9.93
CA GLU A 174 -14.00 4.54 11.14
C GLU A 174 -12.85 3.58 10.82
N LYS A 175 -12.96 2.78 9.75
CA LYS A 175 -11.90 1.87 9.30
C LYS A 175 -10.63 2.63 8.90
N ILE A 176 -10.75 3.77 8.22
CA ILE A 176 -9.59 4.59 7.83
C ILE A 176 -8.95 5.24 9.06
N VAL A 177 -9.74 5.68 10.04
CA VAL A 177 -9.23 6.20 11.32
C VAL A 177 -8.48 5.12 12.10
N ASP A 178 -9.02 3.90 12.20
CA ASP A 178 -8.30 2.76 12.82
C ASP A 178 -6.96 2.49 12.13
N LEU A 179 -6.93 2.53 10.80
CA LEU A 179 -5.68 2.40 10.05
C LEU A 179 -4.70 3.54 10.34
N GLN A 180 -5.18 4.77 10.46
CA GLN A 180 -4.34 5.91 10.83
C GLN A 180 -3.73 5.73 12.23
N ASP A 181 -4.53 5.27 13.18
CA ASP A 181 -4.08 5.05 14.56
C ASP A 181 -3.02 3.94 14.66
N ARG A 182 -3.13 2.89 13.85
CA ARG A 182 -2.18 1.77 13.80
C ARG A 182 -0.90 2.11 13.06
N THR A 183 -1.02 2.75 11.91
CA THR A 183 0.11 2.93 10.98
C THR A 183 0.74 4.30 11.03
N TYR A 184 0.05 5.27 11.62
CA TYR A 184 0.38 6.71 11.55
C TYR A 184 0.48 7.19 10.09
N MET A 185 -0.38 6.68 9.20
CA MET A 185 -0.45 7.15 7.82
C MET A 185 -0.96 8.58 7.75
N ASP A 186 -0.45 9.34 6.78
CA ASP A 186 -0.91 10.70 6.46
C ASP A 186 -1.75 10.76 5.18
N ALA A 187 -1.76 9.68 4.42
CA ALA A 187 -2.54 9.57 3.20
C ALA A 187 -3.13 8.16 3.02
N TYR A 188 -4.36 8.13 2.53
CA TYR A 188 -5.04 6.91 2.10
C TYR A 188 -5.31 6.95 0.59
N THR A 189 -4.99 5.87 -0.11
CA THR A 189 -5.26 5.71 -1.55
C THR A 189 -6.33 4.65 -1.76
N GLY A 190 -7.56 5.07 -2.05
CA GLY A 190 -8.66 4.17 -2.37
C GLY A 190 -8.63 3.70 -3.82
N VAL A 191 -8.69 2.39 -4.03
CA VAL A 191 -8.88 1.76 -5.34
C VAL A 191 -10.35 1.41 -5.48
N PHE A 192 -11.09 2.05 -6.41
CA PHE A 192 -12.55 1.94 -6.51
C PHE A 192 -13.03 1.14 -7.73
N SER A 193 -12.18 0.91 -8.73
CA SER A 193 -12.53 0.17 -9.94
C SER A 193 -11.61 -1.03 -10.09
N TYR A 194 -12.15 -2.24 -9.91
CA TYR A 194 -11.38 -3.49 -9.92
C TYR A 194 -12.27 -4.69 -10.24
N ALA A 195 -11.64 -5.78 -10.68
CA ALA A 195 -12.24 -7.10 -10.90
C ALA A 195 -13.50 -7.11 -11.80
N GLY A 196 -13.58 -6.16 -12.75
CA GLY A 196 -14.74 -6.05 -13.64
C GLY A 196 -16.01 -5.51 -12.94
N MET A 197 -15.86 -4.76 -11.85
CA MET A 197 -16.98 -4.00 -11.27
C MET A 197 -17.58 -3.06 -12.34
N PRO A 198 -18.92 -3.00 -12.49
CA PRO A 198 -19.56 -2.03 -13.36
C PRO A 198 -19.12 -0.60 -13.05
N ILE A 199 -18.81 0.17 -14.09
CA ILE A 199 -18.26 1.52 -13.91
C ILE A 199 -19.20 2.43 -13.14
N GLU A 200 -20.51 2.24 -13.28
CA GLU A 200 -21.55 3.02 -12.59
C GLU A 200 -21.51 2.77 -11.07
N GLN A 201 -21.20 1.54 -10.65
CA GLN A 201 -21.03 1.19 -9.22
C GLN A 201 -19.76 1.82 -8.66
N ALA A 202 -18.65 1.72 -9.39
CA ALA A 202 -17.38 2.34 -9.01
C ALA A 202 -17.51 3.86 -8.91
N GLU A 203 -18.14 4.50 -9.89
CA GLU A 203 -18.38 5.96 -9.91
C GLU A 203 -19.25 6.40 -8.75
N ARG A 204 -20.36 5.68 -8.47
CA ARG A 204 -21.22 5.96 -7.33
C ARG A 204 -20.45 5.87 -6.00
N SER A 205 -19.69 4.82 -5.82
CA SER A 205 -18.85 4.62 -4.64
C SER A 205 -17.82 5.75 -4.46
N MET A 206 -17.11 6.14 -5.53
CA MET A 206 -16.20 7.29 -5.50
C MET A 206 -16.89 8.61 -5.14
N LYS A 207 -18.09 8.86 -5.69
CA LYS A 207 -18.87 10.07 -5.38
C LYS A 207 -19.30 10.11 -3.90
N LEU A 208 -19.75 8.97 -3.34
CA LEU A 208 -20.08 8.85 -1.93
C LEU A 208 -18.86 9.10 -1.05
N PHE A 209 -17.76 8.47 -1.36
CA PHE A 209 -16.48 8.68 -0.64
C PHE A 209 -16.05 10.14 -0.67
N ALA A 210 -16.12 10.79 -1.84
CA ALA A 210 -15.74 12.19 -2.00
C ALA A 210 -16.67 13.15 -1.25
N ARG A 211 -17.99 12.86 -1.24
CA ARG A 211 -19.00 13.70 -0.61
C ARG A 211 -19.02 13.58 0.91
N ASP A 212 -18.93 12.34 1.42
CA ASP A 212 -19.28 12.04 2.80
C ASP A 212 -18.07 11.60 3.65
N VAL A 213 -17.01 11.02 3.06
CA VAL A 213 -15.83 10.53 3.81
C VAL A 213 -14.69 11.54 3.80
N ILE A 214 -14.30 12.05 2.62
CA ILE A 214 -13.16 12.97 2.50
C ILE A 214 -13.30 14.21 3.39
N PRO A 215 -14.47 14.89 3.50
CA PRO A 215 -14.59 16.07 4.37
C PRO A 215 -14.34 15.76 5.84
N GLU A 216 -14.73 14.57 6.33
CA GLU A 216 -14.51 14.15 7.71
C GLU A 216 -13.03 13.79 7.95
N LEU A 217 -12.40 13.07 7.01
CA LEU A 217 -10.96 12.77 7.08
C LEU A 217 -10.11 14.05 7.13
N LYS A 218 -10.50 15.10 6.41
CA LYS A 218 -9.78 16.39 6.40
C LYS A 218 -9.87 17.16 7.72
N LYS A 219 -10.75 16.79 8.63
CA LYS A 219 -10.84 17.38 9.98
C LYS A 219 -9.88 16.73 10.98
N LEU A 220 -9.32 15.58 10.63
CA LEU A 220 -8.37 14.87 11.50
C LEU A 220 -7.08 15.69 11.68
N PRO A 221 -6.50 15.68 12.87
CA PRO A 221 -5.23 16.36 13.10
C PRO A 221 -4.10 15.66 12.32
N PRO A 222 -3.05 16.42 11.91
CA PRO A 222 -1.88 15.84 11.29
C PRO A 222 -1.23 14.77 12.17
N VAL A 223 -0.87 13.62 11.59
CA VAL A 223 -0.24 12.52 12.34
C VAL A 223 1.23 12.78 12.64
N PHE A 224 1.87 13.69 11.94
CA PHE A 224 3.28 14.01 12.10
C PHE A 224 3.62 14.43 13.53
N ASP A 225 2.74 15.21 14.18
CA ASP A 225 2.88 15.65 15.55
C ASP A 225 2.83 14.49 16.56
N ARG A 226 2.18 13.38 16.19
CA ARG A 226 2.05 12.16 17.02
C ARG A 226 3.28 11.25 16.94
N LEU A 227 4.09 11.39 15.90
CA LEU A 227 5.34 10.63 15.69
C LEU A 227 6.54 11.31 16.34
N THR A 228 6.43 12.59 16.71
CA THR A 228 7.48 13.31 17.38
C THR A 228 7.39 13.04 18.88
N PRO A 229 8.42 12.46 19.54
CA PRO A 229 8.39 12.30 20.99
C PRO A 229 8.26 13.68 21.65
N PRO A 230 7.50 13.81 22.77
CA PRO A 230 7.48 15.05 23.52
C PRO A 230 8.92 15.39 23.94
N ALA A 231 9.29 16.66 23.75
CA ALA A 231 10.61 17.21 24.04
C ALA A 231 10.97 17.07 25.52
#